data_510d9f2c49026faffcf55458a5b26ebe
#
_entry.id   510d9f2c49026faffcf55458a5b26ebe
#
_cell.length_a   1.000
_cell.length_b   1.000
_cell.length_c   1.000
_cell.angle_alpha   90.00
_cell.angle_beta   90.00
_cell.angle_gamma   90.00
#
_symmetry.space_group_name_H-M   'P 1'
#
loop_
_entity.id
_entity.type
_entity.pdbx_description
1 polymer ?
#
loop_
_entity_poly.entity_id
_entity_poly.type
_entity_poly.pdbx_seq_one_letter_code
_entity_poly.pdbx_strand_id
1 'polypeptide(L)'
;DGALDHFADVPCPSGSGPRHMEFNEAVDRLYCICELSGEVLVYDVPTFSLLQRIQADEVNAGGSADVHLHPSGQYLYTSHRLDNDGISIFKTLADGTLEKIGYARTGRHPRNFMITPDGKLLLVACMNDNLVQVFRIEADGALTLTPSVLRFENDRPSCLTL
;
A
#
# COMPACT_ATOMS: atom_id res chain seq x y z
N ASP A 1 -15.63 -25.55 -8.54
CA ASP A 1 -16.99 -25.13 -8.25
C ASP A 1 -17.06 -23.74 -7.59
N GLY A 2 -15.92 -23.14 -7.21
CA GLY A 2 -15.83 -21.81 -6.60
C GLY A 2 -16.22 -21.76 -5.11
N ALA A 3 -16.34 -22.88 -4.43
CA ALA A 3 -16.57 -22.93 -3.01
C ALA A 3 -15.35 -22.39 -2.25
N LEU A 4 -15.60 -21.65 -1.17
CA LEU A 4 -14.56 -21.15 -0.27
C LEU A 4 -14.63 -21.93 1.04
N ASP A 5 -13.48 -22.46 1.45
CA ASP A 5 -13.32 -23.11 2.75
C ASP A 5 -12.44 -22.26 3.67
N HIS A 6 -12.70 -22.29 4.97
CA HIS A 6 -11.83 -21.70 5.95
C HIS A 6 -10.48 -22.42 5.95
N PHE A 7 -9.38 -21.67 5.78
CA PHE A 7 -8.03 -22.22 5.74
C PHE A 7 -7.27 -22.00 7.05
N ALA A 8 -7.19 -20.73 7.52
CA ALA A 8 -6.48 -20.39 8.74
C ALA A 8 -6.95 -19.05 9.31
N ASP A 9 -6.79 -18.87 10.61
CA ASP A 9 -6.87 -17.57 11.28
C ASP A 9 -5.46 -17.02 11.46
N VAL A 10 -5.21 -15.82 10.92
CA VAL A 10 -3.93 -15.14 11.04
C VAL A 10 -4.05 -14.07 12.13
N PRO A 11 -3.42 -14.27 13.31
CA PRO A 11 -3.54 -13.32 14.41
C PRO A 11 -2.85 -12.00 14.08
N CYS A 12 -3.48 -10.89 14.43
CA CYS A 12 -2.88 -9.56 14.35
C CYS A 12 -2.99 -8.83 15.70
N PRO A 13 -2.14 -7.82 15.95
CA PRO A 13 -2.18 -7.06 17.20
C PRO A 13 -3.54 -6.42 17.43
N SER A 14 -4.02 -6.47 18.68
CA SER A 14 -5.32 -5.87 19.03
C SER A 14 -5.33 -4.38 18.71
N GLY A 15 -6.43 -3.93 18.09
CA GLY A 15 -6.63 -2.52 17.71
C GLY A 15 -5.86 -2.09 16.46
N SER A 16 -5.14 -2.98 15.76
CA SER A 16 -4.39 -2.61 14.56
C SER A 16 -5.29 -2.28 13.36
N GLY A 17 -6.45 -2.92 13.21
CA GLY A 17 -7.37 -2.71 12.10
C GLY A 17 -6.79 -3.15 10.75
N PRO A 18 -6.51 -4.47 10.54
CA PRO A 18 -6.03 -4.99 9.26
C PRO A 18 -7.03 -4.67 8.16
N ARG A 19 -6.53 -4.20 7.00
CA ARG A 19 -7.40 -3.67 5.95
C ARG A 19 -7.15 -4.32 4.59
N HIS A 20 -6.04 -4.01 3.93
CA HIS A 20 -5.66 -4.60 2.65
C HIS A 20 -4.40 -5.44 2.80
N MET A 21 -4.28 -6.43 1.92
CA MET A 21 -3.20 -7.41 1.96
C MET A 21 -2.66 -7.66 0.56
N GLU A 22 -1.36 -7.91 0.48
CA GLU A 22 -0.66 -8.25 -0.75
C GLU A 22 0.30 -9.42 -0.48
N PHE A 23 0.31 -10.42 -1.37
CA PHE A 23 1.31 -11.49 -1.36
C PHE A 23 2.47 -11.13 -2.29
N ASN A 24 3.68 -11.60 -1.95
CA ASN A 24 4.75 -11.59 -2.94
C ASN A 24 4.52 -12.68 -4.00
N GLU A 25 5.29 -12.63 -5.10
CA GLU A 25 5.15 -13.56 -6.22
C GLU A 25 5.34 -15.04 -5.80
N ALA A 26 6.27 -15.29 -4.87
CA ALA A 26 6.53 -16.64 -4.35
C ALA A 26 5.42 -17.16 -3.41
N VAL A 27 4.48 -16.31 -3.00
CA VAL A 27 3.42 -16.59 -2.02
C VAL A 27 3.99 -17.12 -0.69
N ASP A 28 5.17 -16.66 -0.31
CA ASP A 28 5.79 -17.01 0.97
C ASP A 28 5.81 -15.84 1.98
N ARG A 29 5.43 -14.63 1.53
CA ARG A 29 5.25 -13.44 2.37
C ARG A 29 3.90 -12.79 2.12
N LEU A 30 3.27 -12.36 3.22
CA LEU A 30 2.03 -11.59 3.22
C LEU A 30 2.29 -10.23 3.88
N TYR A 31 1.95 -9.16 3.19
CA TYR A 31 2.02 -7.78 3.66
C TYR A 31 0.61 -7.27 3.96
N CYS A 32 0.34 -6.88 5.20
CA CYS A 32 -0.96 -6.38 5.61
C CYS A 32 -0.86 -4.95 6.12
N ILE A 33 -1.50 -3.99 5.45
CA ILE A 33 -1.64 -2.63 5.96
C ILE A 33 -2.74 -2.55 7.00
N CYS A 34 -2.42 -1.98 8.16
CA CYS A 34 -3.33 -1.78 9.27
C CYS A 34 -3.84 -0.34 9.31
N GLU A 35 -5.16 -0.16 9.11
CA GLU A 35 -5.79 1.16 9.02
C GLU A 35 -5.62 1.99 10.29
N LEU A 36 -5.82 1.37 11.46
CA LEU A 36 -5.87 2.09 12.73
C LEU A 36 -4.49 2.29 13.36
N SER A 37 -3.59 1.30 13.28
CA SER A 37 -2.25 1.43 13.85
C SER A 37 -1.24 2.09 12.92
N GLY A 38 -1.56 2.24 11.62
CA GLY A 38 -0.66 2.81 10.63
C GLY A 38 0.57 1.95 10.33
N GLU A 39 0.52 0.66 10.65
CA GLU A 39 1.64 -0.29 10.48
C GLU A 39 1.42 -1.18 9.26
N VAL A 40 2.53 -1.66 8.67
CA VAL A 40 2.54 -2.87 7.85
C VAL A 40 2.97 -4.04 8.71
N LEU A 41 2.17 -5.11 8.70
CA LEU A 41 2.50 -6.40 9.29
C LEU A 41 3.03 -7.31 8.18
N VAL A 42 4.19 -7.93 8.40
CA VAL A 42 4.78 -8.89 7.47
C VAL A 42 4.69 -10.28 8.08
N TYR A 43 4.10 -11.21 7.34
CA TYR A 43 3.93 -12.58 7.78
C TYR A 43 4.67 -13.56 6.89
N ASP A 44 5.18 -14.62 7.50
CA ASP A 44 5.60 -15.85 6.82
C ASP A 44 4.35 -16.66 6.45
N VAL A 45 4.10 -16.89 5.17
CA VAL A 45 2.85 -17.54 4.72
C VAL A 45 2.76 -19.01 5.12
N PRO A 46 3.83 -19.84 5.02
CA PRO A 46 3.79 -21.22 5.44
C PRO A 46 3.35 -21.45 6.89
N THR A 47 3.71 -20.53 7.79
CA THR A 47 3.43 -20.68 9.23
C THR A 47 2.46 -19.64 9.79
N PHE A 48 2.15 -18.57 9.02
CA PHE A 48 1.46 -17.35 9.45
C PHE A 48 2.09 -16.68 10.68
N SER A 49 3.40 -16.90 10.88
CA SER A 49 4.15 -16.22 11.92
C SER A 49 4.38 -14.77 11.55
N LEU A 50 4.14 -13.87 12.49
CA LEU A 50 4.45 -12.44 12.34
C LEU A 50 5.97 -12.24 12.39
N LEU A 51 6.56 -11.83 11.25
CA LEU A 51 8.00 -11.58 11.12
C LEU A 51 8.37 -10.15 11.48
N GLN A 52 7.52 -9.17 11.10
CA GLN A 52 7.83 -7.76 11.30
C GLN A 52 6.57 -6.95 11.53
N ARG A 53 6.72 -5.90 12.35
CA ARG A 53 5.81 -4.75 12.43
C ARG A 53 6.63 -3.52 12.08
N ILE A 54 6.20 -2.75 11.10
CA ILE A 54 6.90 -1.54 10.69
C ILE A 54 5.92 -0.37 10.54
N GLN A 55 6.27 0.78 11.15
CA GLN A 55 5.44 1.98 11.07
C GLN A 55 5.45 2.51 9.64
N ALA A 56 4.27 2.59 9.02
CA ALA A 56 4.05 3.13 7.70
C ALA A 56 3.58 4.59 7.77
N ASP A 57 2.57 4.88 8.56
CA ASP A 57 2.09 6.24 8.81
C ASP A 57 2.75 6.83 10.06
N GLU A 58 3.69 7.75 9.89
CA GLU A 58 4.43 8.37 11.01
C GLU A 58 3.57 9.25 11.91
N VAL A 59 2.48 9.80 11.38
CA VAL A 59 1.53 10.62 12.13
C VAL A 59 0.54 9.73 12.90
N ASN A 60 0.36 8.49 12.43
CA ASN A 60 -0.60 7.54 12.97
C ASN A 60 -2.01 8.12 13.11
N ALA A 61 -2.49 8.72 12.02
CA ALA A 61 -3.80 9.37 11.97
C ALA A 61 -4.99 8.38 11.97
N GLY A 62 -4.72 7.06 11.95
CA GLY A 62 -5.75 6.02 11.85
C GLY A 62 -6.39 5.94 10.46
N GLY A 63 -5.65 6.33 9.42
CA GLY A 63 -6.16 6.44 8.07
C GLY A 63 -5.36 5.68 7.00
N SER A 64 -4.53 4.72 7.38
CA SER A 64 -3.81 3.90 6.37
C SER A 64 -4.80 3.12 5.52
N ALA A 65 -4.54 3.02 4.21
CA ALA A 65 -5.57 2.57 3.28
C ALA A 65 -5.14 1.37 2.43
N ASP A 66 -4.20 1.53 1.54
CA ASP A 66 -3.91 0.56 0.51
C ASP A 66 -2.45 0.11 0.54
N VAL A 67 -2.16 -1.05 -0.02
CA VAL A 67 -0.82 -1.64 -0.08
C VAL A 67 -0.65 -2.37 -1.41
N HIS A 68 0.45 -2.10 -2.10
CA HIS A 68 0.85 -2.82 -3.32
C HIS A 68 2.35 -3.04 -3.39
N LEU A 69 2.71 -4.25 -3.79
CA LEU A 69 4.07 -4.63 -4.11
C LEU A 69 4.38 -4.22 -5.56
N HIS A 70 5.55 -3.64 -5.79
CA HIS A 70 6.04 -3.37 -7.14
C HIS A 70 6.21 -4.69 -7.93
N PRO A 71 5.92 -4.76 -9.23
CA PRO A 71 6.07 -5.99 -10.01
C PRO A 71 7.46 -6.64 -9.97
N SER A 72 8.52 -5.87 -9.68
CA SER A 72 9.86 -6.43 -9.46
C SER A 72 10.04 -7.11 -8.10
N GLY A 73 9.10 -6.98 -7.18
CA GLY A 73 9.21 -7.45 -5.80
C GLY A 73 10.19 -6.66 -4.92
N GLN A 74 10.86 -5.62 -5.45
CA GLN A 74 11.91 -4.89 -4.72
C GLN A 74 11.38 -3.76 -3.83
N TYR A 75 10.18 -3.26 -4.10
CA TYR A 75 9.58 -2.14 -3.38
C TYR A 75 8.13 -2.43 -3.02
N LEU A 76 7.69 -1.91 -1.89
CA LEU A 76 6.29 -1.94 -1.45
C LEU A 76 5.85 -0.51 -1.14
N TYR A 77 4.61 -0.19 -1.49
CA TYR A 77 4.01 1.12 -1.29
C TYR A 77 2.75 0.99 -0.45
N THR A 78 2.49 1.99 0.40
CA THR A 78 1.24 2.07 1.18
C THR A 78 0.69 3.49 1.15
N SER A 79 -0.63 3.63 1.06
CA SER A 79 -1.28 4.94 1.10
C SER A 79 -1.82 5.27 2.50
N HIS A 80 -1.77 6.57 2.84
CA HIS A 80 -2.22 7.11 4.12
C HIS A 80 -3.11 8.32 3.88
N ARG A 81 -4.17 8.44 4.67
CA ARG A 81 -5.22 9.46 4.58
C ARG A 81 -5.27 10.28 5.87
N LEU A 82 -6.18 11.25 5.90
CA LEU A 82 -6.47 12.12 7.03
C LEU A 82 -5.37 13.16 7.24
N ASP A 83 -4.57 13.06 8.29
CA ASP A 83 -3.58 14.08 8.63
C ASP A 83 -2.24 13.93 7.88
N ASN A 84 -2.05 12.80 7.20
CA ASN A 84 -0.82 12.49 6.48
C ASN A 84 -1.13 11.91 5.09
N ASP A 85 -1.74 12.71 4.22
CA ASP A 85 -2.08 12.28 2.86
C ASP A 85 -0.85 12.01 2.01
N GLY A 86 -0.61 10.73 1.67
CA GLY A 86 0.59 10.34 0.90
C GLY A 86 0.81 8.84 0.77
N ILE A 87 1.95 8.52 0.17
CA ILE A 87 2.45 7.17 -0.08
C ILE A 87 3.75 6.95 0.68
N SER A 88 3.80 5.99 1.59
CA SER A 88 5.05 5.50 2.18
C SER A 88 5.71 4.50 1.25
N ILE A 89 7.03 4.54 1.20
CA ILE A 89 7.88 3.78 0.28
C ILE A 89 8.78 2.88 1.08
N PHE A 90 8.76 1.59 0.77
CA PHE A 90 9.59 0.58 1.42
C PHE A 90 10.42 -0.16 0.40
N LYS A 91 11.65 -0.50 0.79
CA LYS A 91 12.47 -1.50 0.12
C LYS A 91 12.20 -2.86 0.74
N THR A 92 12.01 -3.87 -0.09
CA THR A 92 11.91 -5.27 0.34
C THR A 92 13.30 -5.85 0.49
N LEU A 93 13.60 -6.41 1.66
CA LEU A 93 14.88 -7.05 1.96
C LEU A 93 14.89 -8.51 1.49
N ALA A 94 16.06 -9.14 1.50
CA ALA A 94 16.24 -10.49 1.00
C ALA A 94 15.43 -11.57 1.76
N ASP A 95 15.09 -11.31 3.01
CA ASP A 95 14.25 -12.18 3.85
C ASP A 95 12.74 -11.83 3.73
N GLY A 96 12.40 -10.88 2.87
CA GLY A 96 11.04 -10.39 2.66
C GLY A 96 10.56 -9.37 3.70
N THR A 97 11.39 -8.98 4.66
CA THR A 97 11.07 -7.87 5.57
C THR A 97 11.24 -6.52 4.84
N LEU A 98 10.78 -5.44 5.46
CA LEU A 98 10.70 -4.11 4.87
C LEU A 98 11.63 -3.13 5.57
N GLU A 99 12.23 -2.24 4.77
CA GLU A 99 12.92 -1.04 5.22
C GLU A 99 12.21 0.19 4.66
N LYS A 100 11.77 1.12 5.52
CA LYS A 100 11.16 2.37 5.05
C LYS A 100 12.23 3.28 4.48
N ILE A 101 12.11 3.64 3.21
CA ILE A 101 13.11 4.44 2.48
C ILE A 101 12.59 5.81 2.06
N GLY A 102 11.29 6.08 2.14
CA GLY A 102 10.77 7.35 1.70
C GLY A 102 9.28 7.56 1.93
N TYR A 103 8.84 8.75 1.52
CA TYR A 103 7.46 9.18 1.56
C TYR A 103 7.20 10.20 0.44
N ALA A 104 6.08 10.08 -0.26
CA ALA A 104 5.63 11.02 -1.28
C ALA A 104 4.26 11.60 -0.91
N ARG A 105 4.15 12.93 -0.85
CA ARG A 105 2.87 13.61 -0.62
C ARG A 105 1.97 13.48 -1.85
N THR A 106 0.67 13.31 -1.59
CA THR A 106 -0.37 13.22 -2.61
C THR A 106 -1.42 14.34 -2.43
N GLY A 107 -2.41 14.37 -3.29
CA GLY A 107 -3.66 15.04 -3.03
C GLY A 107 -4.41 14.38 -1.88
N ARG A 108 -5.54 15.02 -1.46
CA ARG A 108 -6.26 14.65 -0.24
C ARG A 108 -6.99 13.30 -0.36
N HIS A 109 -6.84 12.50 0.69
CA HIS A 109 -7.51 11.22 0.89
C HIS A 109 -7.16 10.18 -0.19
N PRO A 110 -5.88 9.78 -0.30
CA PRO A 110 -5.44 8.74 -1.24
C PRO A 110 -5.95 7.37 -0.79
N ARG A 111 -7.21 7.06 -1.16
CA ARG A 111 -7.93 5.88 -0.68
C ARG A 111 -7.44 4.57 -1.29
N ASN A 112 -7.02 4.64 -2.55
CA ASN A 112 -6.53 3.51 -3.31
C ASN A 112 -5.50 4.02 -4.32
N PHE A 113 -4.57 3.16 -4.69
CA PHE A 113 -3.64 3.41 -5.78
C PHE A 113 -3.40 2.11 -6.55
N MET A 114 -2.78 2.22 -7.70
CA MET A 114 -2.36 1.08 -8.49
C MET A 114 -0.99 1.31 -9.09
N ILE A 115 -0.26 0.25 -9.35
CA ILE A 115 1.00 0.26 -10.08
C ILE A 115 0.75 -0.33 -11.47
N THR A 116 1.27 0.31 -12.53
CA THR A 116 1.16 -0.25 -13.88
C THR A 116 1.94 -1.58 -13.98
N PRO A 117 1.50 -2.53 -14.82
CA PRO A 117 2.15 -3.84 -14.94
C PRO A 117 3.62 -3.78 -15.33
N ASP A 118 4.04 -2.71 -16.03
CA ASP A 118 5.45 -2.47 -16.37
C ASP A 118 6.28 -1.85 -15.23
N GLY A 119 5.65 -1.59 -14.08
CA GLY A 119 6.28 -1.02 -12.89
C GLY A 119 6.71 0.44 -13.01
N LYS A 120 6.31 1.16 -14.08
CA LYS A 120 6.84 2.52 -14.30
C LYS A 120 6.02 3.63 -13.67
N LEU A 121 4.71 3.41 -13.50
CA LEU A 121 3.80 4.43 -13.00
C LEU A 121 3.01 3.92 -11.79
N LEU A 122 2.74 4.84 -10.88
CA LEU A 122 1.84 4.66 -9.75
C LEU A 122 0.75 5.73 -9.85
N LEU A 123 -0.51 5.29 -9.94
CA LEU A 123 -1.69 6.13 -10.04
C LEU A 123 -2.40 6.17 -8.70
N VAL A 124 -2.73 7.35 -8.20
CA VAL A 124 -3.33 7.54 -6.87
C VAL A 124 -4.70 8.18 -6.98
N ALA A 125 -5.73 7.51 -6.47
CA ALA A 125 -7.08 8.06 -6.35
C ALA A 125 -7.19 8.98 -5.13
N CYS A 126 -7.08 10.29 -5.36
CA CYS A 126 -7.21 11.33 -4.33
C CYS A 126 -8.68 11.73 -4.19
N MET A 127 -9.42 10.98 -3.36
CA MET A 127 -10.87 11.01 -3.29
C MET A 127 -11.43 12.39 -2.95
N ASN A 128 -10.82 13.13 -2.02
CA ASN A 128 -11.32 14.43 -1.57
C ASN A 128 -10.89 15.61 -2.47
N ASP A 129 -10.02 15.37 -3.44
CA ASP A 129 -9.63 16.35 -4.47
C ASP A 129 -10.29 16.07 -5.82
N ASN A 130 -11.09 15.01 -5.94
CA ASN A 130 -11.76 14.60 -7.17
C ASN A 130 -10.78 14.41 -8.33
N LEU A 131 -9.64 13.75 -8.06
CA LEU A 131 -8.62 13.55 -9.10
C LEU A 131 -7.83 12.25 -8.90
N VAL A 132 -7.19 11.82 -9.99
CA VAL A 132 -6.14 10.80 -9.97
C VAL A 132 -4.83 11.46 -10.33
N GLN A 133 -3.83 11.34 -9.45
CA GLN A 133 -2.45 11.76 -9.69
C GLN A 133 -1.64 10.61 -10.27
N VAL A 134 -0.66 10.94 -11.09
CA VAL A 134 0.27 9.97 -11.68
C VAL A 134 1.68 10.28 -11.23
N PHE A 135 2.32 9.31 -10.61
CA PHE A 135 3.72 9.34 -10.24
C PHE A 135 4.53 8.43 -11.15
N ARG A 136 5.73 8.85 -11.52
CA ARG A 136 6.75 7.97 -12.07
C ARG A 136 7.47 7.27 -10.92
N ILE A 137 7.67 5.96 -11.05
CA ILE A 137 8.50 5.17 -10.13
C ILE A 137 9.93 5.22 -10.66
N GLU A 138 10.85 5.70 -9.84
CA GLU A 138 12.28 5.80 -10.17
C GLU A 138 12.99 4.45 -9.90
N ALA A 139 14.20 4.31 -10.42
CA ALA A 139 14.98 3.08 -10.28
C ALA A 139 15.31 2.70 -8.83
N ASP A 140 15.32 3.67 -7.92
CA ASP A 140 15.53 3.48 -6.48
C ASP A 140 14.23 3.35 -5.68
N GLY A 141 13.08 3.25 -6.38
CA GLY A 141 11.74 3.15 -5.78
C GLY A 141 11.12 4.48 -5.40
N ALA A 142 11.83 5.59 -5.52
CA ALA A 142 11.27 6.92 -5.23
C ALA A 142 10.13 7.27 -6.19
N LEU A 143 9.21 8.13 -5.73
CA LEU A 143 8.06 8.59 -6.51
C LEU A 143 8.24 10.04 -6.93
N THR A 144 8.21 10.29 -8.23
CA THR A 144 8.22 11.64 -8.82
C THR A 144 6.86 11.98 -9.40
N LEU A 145 6.20 13.01 -8.84
CA LEU A 145 4.92 13.49 -9.37
C LEU A 145 5.09 13.96 -10.81
N THR A 146 4.26 13.44 -11.71
CA THR A 146 4.21 13.89 -13.10
C THR A 146 3.21 15.03 -13.28
N PRO A 147 3.25 15.78 -14.40
CA PRO A 147 2.21 16.77 -14.70
C PRO A 147 0.87 16.14 -15.10
N SER A 148 0.82 14.82 -15.31
CA SER A 148 -0.40 14.12 -15.72
C SER A 148 -1.36 13.98 -14.54
N VAL A 149 -2.61 14.40 -14.75
CA VAL A 149 -3.68 14.30 -13.76
C VAL A 149 -5.01 14.09 -14.47
N LEU A 150 -5.83 13.17 -13.95
CA LEU A 150 -7.23 13.04 -14.35
C LEU A 150 -8.09 13.76 -13.31
N ARG A 151 -8.98 14.65 -13.77
CA ARG A 151 -9.90 15.40 -12.90
C ARG A 151 -11.35 15.01 -13.17
N PHE A 152 -12.11 14.93 -12.10
CA PHE A 152 -13.53 14.56 -12.13
C PHE A 152 -14.37 15.72 -11.58
N GLU A 153 -15.50 15.97 -12.19
CA GLU A 153 -16.48 16.93 -11.67
C GLU A 153 -17.38 16.21 -10.65
N ASN A 154 -17.20 16.49 -9.37
CA ASN A 154 -18.01 15.94 -8.26
C ASN A 154 -17.97 14.42 -8.07
N ASP A 155 -17.15 13.69 -8.82
CA ASP A 155 -16.93 12.26 -8.63
C ASP A 155 -15.70 12.03 -7.74
N ARG A 156 -15.85 11.21 -6.72
CA ARG A 156 -14.83 10.92 -5.73
C ARG A 156 -14.15 9.58 -6.08
N PRO A 157 -13.05 9.57 -6.86
CA PRO A 157 -12.39 8.33 -7.23
C PRO A 157 -11.92 7.59 -5.97
N SER A 158 -12.33 6.34 -5.82
CA SER A 158 -12.08 5.57 -4.60
C SER A 158 -11.45 4.20 -4.86
N CYS A 159 -11.41 3.76 -6.13
CA CYS A 159 -10.77 2.53 -6.55
C CYS A 159 -10.29 2.66 -7.99
N LEU A 160 -9.10 2.15 -8.24
CA LEU A 160 -8.48 2.03 -9.56
C LEU A 160 -8.22 0.55 -9.86
N THR A 161 -8.52 0.12 -11.07
CA THR A 161 -8.24 -1.24 -11.55
C THR A 161 -7.88 -1.19 -13.03
N LEU A 162 -7.07 -2.14 -13.48
CA LEU A 162 -6.79 -2.41 -14.89
C LEU A 162 -7.78 -3.43 -15.43
#